data_9454af895fb7794d50538bc4064d63a9
#
_entry.id   9454af895fb7794d50538bc4064d63a9
#
_cell.length_a   1.000
_cell.length_b   1.000
_cell.length_c   1.000
_cell.angle_alpha   90.00
_cell.angle_beta   90.00
_cell.angle_gamma   90.00
#
_symmetry.space_group_name_H-M   'P 1'
#
loop_
_entity.id
_entity.type
_entity.pdbx_description
1 polymer ?
#
loop_
_entity_poly.entity_id
_entity_poly.type
_entity_poly.pdbx_seq_one_letter_code
_entity_poly.pdbx_strand_id
1 'polypeptide(L)'
;MFALSEEHRAIRAAVRALCEAKVAPHAAAVDESGEFPQSAYDALVAADFAAPHIPEEYGGAGADALATCIVIEEVARACAASSLIPSVNKLGSMPLLLAGSEELRKRYLAPVAAGEAMFSYCLSEPEAGSDAAAMRTRAVRDGEGWVLNGVKRWITNAGVSDFYTVFAVTDPDVEGRSISAFVVEKKDPGLSFGAPERKLGIKGSPTREVYLDNVRVPADRMIGEPGTGFQTAMRTLDHTRVTIAAQAVGIAQGALDHALAYAQEREQFGRSISSFQGLQFLLADMGMKVEAARQLTYAAAGRSERGDDDLTFFGAAAKCFASDTAMQVTTDAVQVLGGYGYTRDYPVERMMRDAKITQIYEGTNQVQRIVMARQLLAGIQAQP
;
A
#
# COMPACT_ATOMS: atom_id res chain seq x y z
N MET A 1 13.34 17.63 14.69
CA MET A 1 13.93 16.73 13.69
C MET A 1 13.63 15.33 14.14
N PHE A 2 12.89 14.58 13.36
CA PHE A 2 12.65 13.18 13.66
C PHE A 2 13.92 12.39 13.28
N ALA A 3 14.85 12.28 14.20
CA ALA A 3 15.97 11.36 14.04
C ALA A 3 15.43 9.94 14.26
N LEU A 4 15.71 9.04 13.32
CA LEU A 4 15.44 7.63 13.52
C LEU A 4 16.21 7.11 14.74
N SER A 5 15.56 6.22 15.51
CA SER A 5 16.23 5.48 16.57
C SER A 5 17.34 4.59 15.99
N GLU A 6 18.18 4.01 16.86
CA GLU A 6 19.18 3.04 16.42
C GLU A 6 18.52 1.82 15.77
N GLU A 7 17.42 1.36 16.34
CA GLU A 7 16.62 0.24 15.83
C GLU A 7 16.06 0.54 14.42
N HIS A 8 15.41 1.68 14.22
CA HIS A 8 14.90 2.08 12.90
C HIS A 8 16.03 2.19 11.86
N ARG A 9 17.22 2.67 12.26
CA ARG A 9 18.38 2.70 11.35
C ARG A 9 18.89 1.29 11.00
N ALA A 10 18.89 0.39 12.00
CA ALA A 10 19.29 -1.01 11.79
C ALA A 10 18.30 -1.73 10.86
N ILE A 11 16.99 -1.56 11.08
CA ILE A 11 15.94 -2.10 10.19
C ILE A 11 16.13 -1.57 8.76
N ARG A 12 16.30 -0.26 8.59
CA ARG A 12 16.55 0.34 7.26
C ARG A 12 17.76 -0.30 6.58
N ALA A 13 18.87 -0.43 7.28
CA ALA A 13 20.09 -1.01 6.72
C ALA A 13 19.89 -2.49 6.33
N ALA A 14 19.22 -3.27 7.16
CA ALA A 14 18.93 -4.68 6.91
C ALA A 14 18.01 -4.86 5.69
N VAL A 15 16.90 -4.12 5.62
CA VAL A 15 15.96 -4.19 4.48
C VAL A 15 16.64 -3.72 3.20
N ARG A 16 17.42 -2.64 3.24
CA ARG A 16 18.16 -2.14 2.08
C ARG A 16 19.11 -3.19 1.54
N ALA A 17 19.95 -3.80 2.40
CA ALA A 17 20.88 -4.86 1.99
C ALA A 17 20.15 -6.07 1.39
N LEU A 18 19.03 -6.49 2.00
CA LEU A 18 18.19 -7.56 1.47
C LEU A 18 17.65 -7.19 0.08
N CYS A 19 17.10 -5.97 -0.06
CA CYS A 19 16.52 -5.52 -1.33
C CYS A 19 17.55 -5.40 -2.45
N GLU A 20 18.74 -4.89 -2.17
CA GLU A 20 19.84 -4.81 -3.13
C GLU A 20 20.30 -6.21 -3.59
N ALA A 21 20.32 -7.19 -2.68
CA ALA A 21 20.76 -8.54 -2.98
C ALA A 21 19.68 -9.42 -3.64
N LYS A 22 18.40 -9.26 -3.27
CA LYS A 22 17.33 -10.24 -3.58
C LYS A 22 16.14 -9.67 -4.35
N VAL A 23 15.91 -8.35 -4.34
CA VAL A 23 14.74 -7.73 -4.98
C VAL A 23 15.13 -6.95 -6.22
N ALA A 24 16.08 -6.03 -6.12
CA ALA A 24 16.50 -5.15 -7.21
C ALA A 24 16.95 -5.92 -8.48
N PRO A 25 17.74 -7.01 -8.38
CA PRO A 25 18.17 -7.74 -9.57
C PRO A 25 17.03 -8.35 -10.39
N HIS A 26 15.88 -8.58 -9.79
CA HIS A 26 14.72 -9.21 -10.44
C HIS A 26 13.64 -8.21 -10.87
N ALA A 27 13.76 -6.94 -10.49
CA ALA A 27 12.70 -5.97 -10.68
C ALA A 27 12.31 -5.72 -12.15
N ALA A 28 13.28 -5.79 -13.08
CA ALA A 28 13.01 -5.66 -14.52
C ALA A 28 12.22 -6.89 -15.06
N ALA A 29 12.64 -8.10 -14.68
CA ALA A 29 11.97 -9.34 -15.08
C ALA A 29 10.54 -9.42 -14.53
N VAL A 30 10.32 -8.95 -13.30
CA VAL A 30 8.98 -8.85 -12.67
C VAL A 30 8.07 -7.88 -13.45
N ASP A 31 8.57 -6.74 -13.90
CA ASP A 31 7.79 -5.82 -14.74
C ASP A 31 7.50 -6.40 -16.12
N GLU A 32 8.46 -7.09 -16.74
CA GLU A 32 8.30 -7.70 -18.06
C GLU A 32 7.27 -8.84 -18.05
N SER A 33 7.41 -9.79 -17.11
CA SER A 33 6.51 -10.95 -17.00
C SER A 33 5.13 -10.58 -16.46
N GLY A 34 5.06 -9.61 -15.54
CA GLY A 34 3.86 -9.31 -14.79
C GLY A 34 3.46 -10.40 -13.78
N GLU A 35 4.33 -11.35 -13.52
CA GLU A 35 4.12 -12.41 -12.54
C GLU A 35 4.42 -11.94 -11.11
N PHE A 36 3.76 -12.57 -10.14
CA PHE A 36 3.99 -12.28 -8.73
C PHE A 36 5.46 -12.58 -8.37
N PRO A 37 6.16 -11.66 -7.68
CA PRO A 37 7.59 -11.79 -7.38
C PRO A 37 7.84 -12.77 -6.23
N GLN A 38 7.67 -14.07 -6.48
CA GLN A 38 7.79 -15.13 -5.46
C GLN A 38 9.13 -15.09 -4.74
N SER A 39 10.24 -14.89 -5.48
CA SER A 39 11.57 -14.80 -4.87
C SER A 39 11.73 -13.63 -3.90
N ALA A 40 11.08 -12.50 -4.18
CA ALA A 40 11.05 -11.37 -3.25
C ALA A 40 10.17 -11.68 -2.03
N TYR A 41 9.03 -12.35 -2.24
CA TYR A 41 8.17 -12.81 -1.14
C TYR A 41 8.94 -13.74 -0.19
N ASP A 42 9.58 -14.77 -0.72
CA ASP A 42 10.35 -15.74 0.08
C ASP A 42 11.48 -15.06 0.86
N ALA A 43 12.18 -14.09 0.23
CA ALA A 43 13.23 -13.33 0.89
C ALA A 43 12.70 -12.42 2.01
N LEU A 44 11.55 -11.77 1.79
CA LEU A 44 10.91 -10.92 2.81
C LEU A 44 10.34 -11.76 3.96
N VAL A 45 9.77 -12.92 3.69
CA VAL A 45 9.30 -13.88 4.72
C VAL A 45 10.47 -14.34 5.59
N ALA A 46 11.57 -14.77 4.97
CA ALA A 46 12.75 -15.27 5.69
C ALA A 46 13.41 -14.22 6.62
N ALA A 47 13.08 -12.95 6.44
CA ALA A 47 13.59 -11.83 7.23
C ALA A 47 12.50 -11.11 8.06
N ASP A 48 11.32 -11.69 8.20
CA ASP A 48 10.15 -11.14 8.91
C ASP A 48 9.65 -9.78 8.37
N PHE A 49 9.91 -9.48 7.09
CA PHE A 49 9.51 -8.23 6.44
C PHE A 49 8.26 -8.35 5.56
N ALA A 50 7.71 -9.55 5.38
CA ALA A 50 6.49 -9.72 4.56
C ALA A 50 5.22 -9.19 5.26
N ALA A 51 5.18 -9.20 6.59
CA ALA A 51 4.08 -8.69 7.40
C ALA A 51 4.60 -8.12 8.74
N PRO A 52 5.52 -7.15 8.73
CA PRO A 52 6.26 -6.71 9.92
C PRO A 52 5.37 -6.13 11.03
N HIS A 53 4.19 -5.61 10.66
CA HIS A 53 3.23 -4.94 11.54
C HIS A 53 2.43 -5.90 12.44
N ILE A 54 2.51 -7.22 12.21
CA ILE A 54 1.75 -8.18 13.02
C ILE A 54 2.40 -8.28 14.40
N PRO A 55 1.60 -8.14 15.50
CA PRO A 55 2.12 -8.22 16.85
C PRO A 55 2.80 -9.55 17.19
N GLU A 56 3.78 -9.50 18.11
CA GLU A 56 4.52 -10.68 18.58
C GLU A 56 3.61 -11.75 19.18
N GLU A 57 2.52 -11.35 19.85
CA GLU A 57 1.54 -12.29 20.42
C GLU A 57 0.84 -13.19 19.37
N TYR A 58 0.88 -12.79 18.09
CA TYR A 58 0.41 -13.59 16.94
C TYR A 58 1.57 -14.15 16.11
N GLY A 59 2.79 -14.12 16.61
CA GLY A 59 3.98 -14.66 15.97
C GLY A 59 4.62 -13.71 14.95
N GLY A 60 4.24 -12.44 14.93
CA GLY A 60 4.83 -11.42 14.05
C GLY A 60 6.05 -10.71 14.65
N ALA A 61 6.65 -9.81 13.88
CA ALA A 61 7.80 -9.01 14.33
C ALA A 61 7.42 -7.84 15.26
N GLY A 62 6.15 -7.49 15.36
CA GLY A 62 5.67 -6.38 16.21
C GLY A 62 6.23 -5.02 15.83
N ALA A 63 6.62 -4.85 14.54
CA ALA A 63 7.20 -3.59 14.07
C ALA A 63 6.19 -2.45 14.19
N ASP A 64 6.62 -1.33 14.77
CA ASP A 64 5.80 -0.13 14.85
C ASP A 64 5.45 0.44 13.45
N ALA A 65 4.57 1.43 13.41
CA ALA A 65 4.13 2.01 12.15
C ALA A 65 5.28 2.66 11.35
N LEU A 66 6.29 3.22 12.03
CA LEU A 66 7.44 3.82 11.37
C LEU A 66 8.39 2.75 10.79
N ALA A 67 8.69 1.69 11.55
CA ALA A 67 9.47 0.56 11.08
C ALA A 67 8.80 -0.10 9.87
N THR A 68 7.48 -0.32 9.92
CA THR A 68 6.70 -0.83 8.79
C THR A 68 6.82 0.08 7.55
N CYS A 69 6.74 1.41 7.72
CA CYS A 69 6.94 2.36 6.63
C CYS A 69 8.35 2.30 6.06
N ILE A 70 9.39 2.15 6.89
CA ILE A 70 10.78 2.00 6.46
C ILE A 70 10.96 0.72 5.62
N VAL A 71 10.36 -0.40 6.04
CA VAL A 71 10.37 -1.64 5.24
C VAL A 71 9.76 -1.40 3.85
N ILE A 72 8.56 -0.82 3.80
CA ILE A 72 7.86 -0.56 2.54
C ILE A 72 8.64 0.42 1.65
N GLU A 73 9.21 1.48 2.22
CA GLU A 73 10.03 2.47 1.51
C GLU A 73 11.24 1.81 0.84
N GLU A 74 12.01 1.02 1.58
CA GLU A 74 13.23 0.39 1.03
C GLU A 74 12.92 -0.70 0.00
N VAL A 75 11.84 -1.47 0.19
CA VAL A 75 11.38 -2.42 -0.84
C VAL A 75 10.90 -1.68 -2.10
N ALA A 76 10.14 -0.58 -1.95
CA ALA A 76 9.66 0.20 -3.07
C ALA A 76 10.77 0.92 -3.84
N ARG A 77 11.86 1.33 -3.16
CA ARG A 77 13.08 1.87 -3.75
C ARG A 77 13.70 0.89 -4.76
N ALA A 78 13.65 -0.41 -4.47
CA ALA A 78 14.16 -1.46 -5.33
C ALA A 78 13.15 -1.94 -6.37
N CYS A 79 11.90 -2.18 -5.94
CA CYS A 79 10.82 -2.69 -6.77
C CYS A 79 9.45 -2.32 -6.18
N ALA A 80 8.74 -1.40 -6.84
CA ALA A 80 7.43 -0.95 -6.39
C ALA A 80 6.39 -2.10 -6.31
N ALA A 81 6.41 -3.04 -7.25
CA ALA A 81 5.51 -4.19 -7.24
C ALA A 81 5.74 -5.09 -6.01
N SER A 82 7.00 -5.33 -5.64
CA SER A 82 7.36 -6.14 -4.47
C SER A 82 6.98 -5.48 -3.15
N SER A 83 6.95 -4.14 -3.08
CA SER A 83 6.53 -3.41 -1.87
C SER A 83 5.05 -3.61 -1.51
N LEU A 84 4.25 -4.09 -2.48
CA LEU A 84 2.85 -4.46 -2.24
C LEU A 84 2.70 -5.77 -1.43
N ILE A 85 3.78 -6.50 -1.20
CA ILE A 85 3.77 -7.65 -0.29
C ILE A 85 3.48 -7.17 1.14
N PRO A 86 4.35 -6.39 1.80
CA PRO A 86 4.09 -5.90 3.15
C PRO A 86 2.91 -4.91 3.21
N SER A 87 2.72 -4.07 2.18
CA SER A 87 1.64 -3.07 2.18
C SER A 87 0.26 -3.70 2.17
N VAL A 88 0.03 -4.71 1.33
CA VAL A 88 -1.28 -5.35 1.18
C VAL A 88 -1.56 -6.33 2.31
N ASN A 89 -0.54 -7.01 2.83
CA ASN A 89 -0.69 -7.79 4.06
C ASN A 89 -1.16 -6.88 5.21
N LYS A 90 -0.59 -5.68 5.37
CA LYS A 90 -1.06 -4.71 6.37
C LYS A 90 -2.48 -4.22 6.05
N LEU A 91 -2.76 -3.84 4.80
CA LEU A 91 -4.08 -3.35 4.41
C LEU A 91 -5.17 -4.40 4.68
N GLY A 92 -4.94 -5.65 4.29
CA GLY A 92 -5.92 -6.72 4.42
C GLY A 92 -6.14 -7.21 5.85
N SER A 93 -5.09 -7.21 6.68
CA SER A 93 -5.14 -7.67 8.08
C SER A 93 -5.49 -6.58 9.09
N MET A 94 -5.32 -5.29 8.75
CA MET A 94 -5.61 -4.19 9.68
C MET A 94 -7.05 -4.20 10.22
N PRO A 95 -8.10 -4.54 9.46
CA PRO A 95 -9.44 -4.67 10.01
C PRO A 95 -9.54 -5.66 11.17
N LEU A 96 -8.78 -6.76 11.13
CA LEU A 96 -8.70 -7.70 12.25
C LEU A 96 -8.06 -7.08 13.49
N LEU A 97 -6.98 -6.34 13.31
CA LEU A 97 -6.30 -5.63 14.40
C LEU A 97 -7.20 -4.57 15.05
N LEU A 98 -8.02 -3.87 14.23
CA LEU A 98 -8.89 -2.79 14.68
C LEU A 98 -10.19 -3.26 15.33
N ALA A 99 -10.77 -4.37 14.85
CA ALA A 99 -12.13 -4.77 15.22
C ALA A 99 -12.35 -6.30 15.30
N GLY A 100 -11.37 -7.13 14.98
CA GLY A 100 -11.51 -8.58 15.04
C GLY A 100 -11.55 -9.10 16.48
N SER A 101 -12.25 -10.23 16.69
CA SER A 101 -12.16 -10.97 17.96
C SER A 101 -10.78 -11.58 18.13
N GLU A 102 -10.46 -11.97 19.36
CA GLU A 102 -9.17 -12.60 19.67
C GLU A 102 -8.99 -13.93 18.91
N GLU A 103 -10.07 -14.70 18.72
CA GLU A 103 -10.07 -15.92 17.95
C GLU A 103 -9.78 -15.66 16.47
N LEU A 104 -10.38 -14.61 15.90
CA LEU A 104 -10.10 -14.21 14.51
C LEU A 104 -8.66 -13.77 14.33
N ARG A 105 -8.14 -12.96 15.25
CA ARG A 105 -6.74 -12.51 15.20
C ARG A 105 -5.79 -13.69 15.23
N LYS A 106 -5.93 -14.61 16.19
CA LYS A 106 -5.10 -15.82 16.30
C LYS A 106 -5.18 -16.69 15.06
N ARG A 107 -6.39 -16.88 14.53
CA ARG A 107 -6.62 -17.75 13.37
C ARG A 107 -5.99 -17.26 12.09
N TYR A 108 -6.02 -15.94 11.85
CA TYR A 108 -5.66 -15.37 10.55
C TYR A 108 -4.36 -14.57 10.55
N LEU A 109 -3.92 -14.01 11.68
CA LEU A 109 -2.66 -13.26 11.72
C LEU A 109 -1.44 -14.18 11.82
N ALA A 110 -1.51 -15.26 12.58
CA ALA A 110 -0.39 -16.17 12.78
C ALA A 110 0.14 -16.78 11.45
N PRO A 111 -0.70 -17.35 10.54
CA PRO A 111 -0.19 -17.86 9.27
C PRO A 111 0.36 -16.77 8.35
N VAL A 112 -0.12 -15.52 8.44
CA VAL A 112 0.43 -14.40 7.67
C VAL A 112 1.77 -13.95 8.25
N ALA A 113 1.93 -13.93 9.57
CA ALA A 113 3.20 -13.68 10.24
C ALA A 113 4.25 -14.71 9.85
N ALA A 114 3.86 -15.99 9.80
CA ALA A 114 4.75 -17.10 9.40
C ALA A 114 5.08 -17.11 7.89
N GLY A 115 4.45 -16.26 7.09
CA GLY A 115 4.61 -16.27 5.64
C GLY A 115 3.94 -17.47 4.93
N GLU A 116 3.03 -18.15 5.63
CA GLU A 116 2.25 -19.28 5.07
C GLU A 116 1.01 -18.81 4.32
N ALA A 117 0.60 -17.55 4.52
CA ALA A 117 -0.57 -16.96 3.90
C ALA A 117 -0.38 -15.45 3.65
N MET A 118 -1.21 -14.91 2.77
CA MET A 118 -1.29 -13.48 2.47
C MET A 118 -2.73 -12.98 2.60
N PHE A 119 -2.87 -11.68 2.90
CA PHE A 119 -4.15 -10.98 2.89
C PHE A 119 -4.35 -10.11 1.65
N SER A 120 -5.60 -9.97 1.23
CA SER A 120 -6.08 -8.93 0.31
C SER A 120 -7.27 -8.18 0.91
N TYR A 121 -7.55 -6.99 0.36
CA TYR A 121 -8.59 -6.08 0.85
C TYR A 121 -9.63 -5.81 -0.24
N CYS A 122 -10.88 -6.23 -0.01
CA CYS A 122 -11.97 -6.22 -0.98
C CYS A 122 -13.03 -5.17 -0.62
N LEU A 123 -12.71 -3.89 -0.84
CA LEU A 123 -13.64 -2.77 -0.62
C LEU A 123 -14.31 -2.35 -1.94
N SER A 124 -13.51 -1.98 -2.94
CA SER A 124 -13.97 -1.37 -4.20
C SER A 124 -14.79 -2.32 -5.06
N GLU A 125 -15.71 -1.75 -5.83
CA GLU A 125 -16.56 -2.44 -6.80
C GLU A 125 -16.51 -1.73 -8.16
N PRO A 126 -17.01 -2.34 -9.25
CA PRO A 126 -17.00 -1.70 -10.57
C PRO A 126 -17.61 -0.29 -10.57
N GLU A 127 -18.66 -0.06 -9.79
CA GLU A 127 -19.39 1.20 -9.73
C GLU A 127 -19.19 1.97 -8.40
N ALA A 128 -18.35 1.43 -7.48
CA ALA A 128 -18.10 2.03 -6.15
C ALA A 128 -16.58 2.06 -5.86
N GLY A 129 -15.90 3.05 -6.40
CA GLY A 129 -14.49 3.35 -6.13
C GLY A 129 -14.36 4.44 -5.06
N SER A 130 -14.32 5.72 -5.48
CA SER A 130 -14.24 6.86 -4.55
C SER A 130 -15.50 6.99 -3.67
N ASP A 131 -16.66 6.59 -4.18
CA ASP A 131 -17.89 6.44 -3.42
C ASP A 131 -18.04 5.02 -2.89
N ALA A 132 -17.17 4.65 -1.95
CA ALA A 132 -17.13 3.30 -1.40
C ALA A 132 -18.39 2.90 -0.64
N ALA A 133 -19.16 3.88 -0.11
CA ALA A 133 -20.43 3.63 0.56
C ALA A 133 -21.55 3.15 -0.39
N ALA A 134 -21.40 3.40 -1.70
CA ALA A 134 -22.35 2.96 -2.73
C ALA A 134 -22.19 1.50 -3.15
N MET A 135 -21.36 0.70 -2.44
CA MET A 135 -21.15 -0.73 -2.77
C MET A 135 -22.45 -1.51 -2.81
N ARG A 136 -22.49 -2.56 -3.64
CA ARG A 136 -23.67 -3.40 -3.89
C ARG A 136 -23.50 -4.86 -3.48
N THR A 137 -22.28 -5.31 -3.19
CA THR A 137 -22.06 -6.64 -2.63
C THR A 137 -22.90 -6.82 -1.38
N ARG A 138 -23.63 -7.91 -1.28
CA ARG A 138 -24.56 -8.20 -0.19
C ARG A 138 -24.10 -9.41 0.61
N ALA A 139 -24.35 -9.37 1.90
CA ALA A 139 -24.27 -10.49 2.80
C ALA A 139 -25.64 -10.71 3.44
N VAL A 140 -26.26 -11.85 3.15
CA VAL A 140 -27.59 -12.20 3.67
C VAL A 140 -27.43 -13.26 4.74
N ARG A 141 -28.12 -13.09 5.85
CA ARG A 141 -28.11 -14.07 6.95
C ARG A 141 -28.70 -15.40 6.47
N ASP A 142 -28.00 -16.50 6.75
CA ASP A 142 -28.44 -17.87 6.43
C ASP A 142 -28.07 -18.80 7.61
N GLY A 143 -29.05 -19.08 8.45
CA GLY A 143 -28.84 -19.81 9.70
C GLY A 143 -27.89 -19.08 10.64
N GLU A 144 -26.82 -19.78 11.02
CA GLU A 144 -25.78 -19.24 11.90
C GLU A 144 -24.65 -18.50 11.13
N GLY A 145 -24.79 -18.33 9.80
CA GLY A 145 -23.77 -17.71 8.96
C GLY A 145 -24.33 -16.64 8.01
N TRP A 146 -23.54 -16.34 7.00
CA TRP A 146 -23.83 -15.36 5.97
C TRP A 146 -23.59 -15.95 4.58
N VAL A 147 -24.35 -15.51 3.59
CA VAL A 147 -24.15 -15.81 2.18
C VAL A 147 -23.81 -14.51 1.47
N LEU A 148 -22.61 -14.46 0.91
CA LEU A 148 -22.09 -13.29 0.21
C LEU A 148 -22.29 -13.43 -1.30
N ASN A 149 -22.82 -12.37 -1.92
CA ASN A 149 -23.00 -12.27 -3.37
C ASN A 149 -22.56 -10.88 -3.86
N GLY A 150 -21.76 -10.83 -4.92
CA GLY A 150 -21.31 -9.59 -5.51
C GLY A 150 -20.00 -9.71 -6.28
N VAL A 151 -19.48 -8.55 -6.71
CA VAL A 151 -18.20 -8.45 -7.44
C VAL A 151 -17.36 -7.36 -6.82
N LYS A 152 -16.14 -7.69 -6.45
CA LYS A 152 -15.13 -6.72 -6.02
C LYS A 152 -14.14 -6.47 -7.16
N ARG A 153 -13.66 -5.23 -7.28
CA ARG A 153 -12.78 -4.82 -8.37
C ARG A 153 -11.53 -4.12 -7.86
N TRP A 154 -10.48 -4.19 -8.65
CA TRP A 154 -9.17 -3.62 -8.34
C TRP A 154 -8.48 -4.25 -7.13
N ILE A 155 -8.72 -5.56 -6.91
CA ILE A 155 -8.21 -6.23 -5.72
C ILE A 155 -6.77 -6.66 -5.95
N THR A 156 -5.87 -6.00 -5.23
CA THR A 156 -4.43 -6.23 -5.26
C THR A 156 -4.10 -7.60 -4.69
N ASN A 157 -3.22 -8.35 -5.36
CA ASN A 157 -2.81 -9.70 -5.05
C ASN A 157 -3.96 -10.73 -5.04
N ALA A 158 -5.13 -10.40 -5.63
CA ALA A 158 -6.22 -11.36 -5.76
C ALA A 158 -5.80 -12.59 -6.60
N GLY A 159 -6.17 -13.77 -6.10
CA GLY A 159 -5.76 -15.06 -6.65
C GLY A 159 -4.37 -15.54 -6.17
N VAL A 160 -3.55 -14.65 -5.60
CA VAL A 160 -2.32 -15.00 -4.87
C VAL A 160 -2.63 -15.15 -3.39
N SER A 161 -3.23 -14.12 -2.78
CA SER A 161 -3.59 -14.13 -1.35
C SER A 161 -4.53 -15.28 -0.98
N ASP A 162 -4.42 -15.71 0.26
CA ASP A 162 -5.20 -16.82 0.84
C ASP A 162 -6.42 -16.31 1.58
N PHE A 163 -6.34 -15.11 2.14
CA PHE A 163 -7.39 -14.46 2.93
C PHE A 163 -7.79 -13.13 2.31
N TYR A 164 -9.07 -12.84 2.38
CA TYR A 164 -9.68 -11.63 1.82
C TYR A 164 -10.56 -10.98 2.88
N THR A 165 -10.26 -9.74 3.24
CA THR A 165 -11.19 -8.91 4.01
C THR A 165 -12.22 -8.33 3.05
N VAL A 166 -13.46 -8.80 3.13
CA VAL A 166 -14.56 -8.44 2.22
C VAL A 166 -15.58 -7.57 2.95
N PHE A 167 -15.91 -6.43 2.36
CA PHE A 167 -16.98 -5.55 2.86
C PHE A 167 -18.26 -5.78 2.05
N ALA A 168 -19.38 -5.93 2.75
CA ALA A 168 -20.68 -6.19 2.13
C ALA A 168 -21.82 -5.52 2.89
N VAL A 169 -22.87 -5.16 2.17
CA VAL A 169 -24.11 -4.63 2.76
C VAL A 169 -24.86 -5.77 3.43
N THR A 170 -25.09 -5.64 4.74
CA THR A 170 -25.83 -6.63 5.56
C THR A 170 -27.27 -6.24 5.83
N ASP A 171 -27.56 -4.94 5.85
CA ASP A 171 -28.93 -4.42 6.01
C ASP A 171 -29.14 -3.25 5.05
N PRO A 172 -29.83 -3.47 3.91
CA PRO A 172 -30.05 -2.43 2.92
C PRO A 172 -31.12 -1.40 3.34
N ASP A 173 -31.94 -1.71 4.34
CA ASP A 173 -33.09 -0.88 4.75
C ASP A 173 -32.72 0.15 5.83
N VAL A 174 -31.54 0.00 6.45
CA VAL A 174 -31.02 1.00 7.41
C VAL A 174 -30.48 2.21 6.66
N GLU A 175 -30.90 3.40 7.06
CA GLU A 175 -30.36 4.66 6.56
C GLU A 175 -28.83 4.72 6.81
N GLY A 176 -28.07 4.97 5.74
CA GLY A 176 -26.60 4.88 5.79
C GLY A 176 -26.01 3.52 5.43
N ARG A 177 -26.83 2.56 5.02
CA ARG A 177 -26.47 1.19 4.63
C ARG A 177 -25.55 0.50 5.64
N SER A 178 -26.08 -0.45 6.37
CA SER A 178 -25.31 -1.31 7.26
C SER A 178 -24.30 -2.12 6.47
N ILE A 179 -23.03 -1.74 6.51
CA ILE A 179 -21.92 -2.47 5.87
C ILE A 179 -21.17 -3.21 6.95
N SER A 180 -20.92 -4.49 6.73
CA SER A 180 -20.13 -5.35 7.61
C SER A 180 -18.88 -5.86 6.91
N ALA A 181 -17.89 -6.31 7.68
CA ALA A 181 -16.65 -6.86 7.18
C ALA A 181 -16.54 -8.34 7.52
N PHE A 182 -15.98 -9.14 6.61
CA PHE A 182 -15.84 -10.58 6.73
C PHE A 182 -14.47 -11.05 6.30
N VAL A 183 -13.95 -12.10 6.92
CA VAL A 183 -12.82 -12.86 6.36
C VAL A 183 -13.37 -13.95 5.45
N VAL A 184 -12.97 -13.90 4.17
CA VAL A 184 -13.25 -14.93 3.17
C VAL A 184 -11.94 -15.62 2.84
N GLU A 185 -11.93 -16.95 2.83
CA GLU A 185 -10.77 -17.75 2.50
C GLU A 185 -10.76 -18.10 1.00
N LYS A 186 -9.59 -18.14 0.38
CA LYS A 186 -9.42 -18.48 -1.05
C LYS A 186 -10.11 -19.80 -1.45
N LYS A 187 -10.19 -20.74 -0.52
CA LYS A 187 -10.78 -22.06 -0.71
C LYS A 187 -12.30 -22.11 -0.50
N ASP A 188 -12.93 -21.00 -0.07
CA ASP A 188 -14.38 -20.99 0.16
C ASP A 188 -15.11 -21.22 -1.16
N PRO A 189 -16.07 -22.18 -1.21
CA PRO A 189 -16.85 -22.45 -2.42
C PRO A 189 -17.60 -21.21 -2.88
N GLY A 190 -17.59 -20.93 -4.18
CA GLY A 190 -18.25 -19.78 -4.79
C GLY A 190 -17.34 -18.55 -4.89
N LEU A 191 -16.14 -18.54 -4.27
CA LEU A 191 -15.13 -17.53 -4.51
C LEU A 191 -14.34 -17.83 -5.80
N SER A 192 -14.23 -16.85 -6.68
CA SER A 192 -13.43 -16.98 -7.90
C SER A 192 -12.83 -15.65 -8.33
N PHE A 193 -11.89 -15.69 -9.28
CA PHE A 193 -11.08 -14.54 -9.66
C PHE A 193 -11.10 -14.32 -11.16
N GLY A 194 -11.20 -13.07 -11.57
CA GLY A 194 -11.04 -12.65 -12.95
C GLY A 194 -9.59 -12.77 -13.45
N ALA A 195 -9.41 -12.52 -14.74
CA ALA A 195 -8.07 -12.41 -15.32
C ALA A 195 -7.31 -11.22 -14.68
N PRO A 196 -5.97 -11.28 -14.65
CA PRO A 196 -5.18 -10.14 -14.18
C PRO A 196 -5.39 -8.91 -15.07
N GLU A 197 -5.57 -7.75 -14.46
CA GLU A 197 -5.68 -6.48 -15.17
C GLU A 197 -4.36 -6.12 -15.89
N ARG A 198 -4.47 -5.63 -17.11
CA ARG A 198 -3.33 -5.13 -17.90
C ARG A 198 -3.01 -3.70 -17.47
N LYS A 199 -2.06 -3.55 -16.55
CA LYS A 199 -1.75 -2.27 -15.89
C LYS A 199 -0.60 -1.52 -16.54
N LEU A 200 -0.55 -0.20 -16.29
CA LEU A 200 0.56 0.68 -16.66
C LEU A 200 1.86 0.31 -15.93
N GLY A 201 1.78 0.16 -14.61
CA GLY A 201 2.90 -0.15 -13.72
C GLY A 201 2.52 -1.17 -12.66
N ILE A 202 3.41 -1.39 -11.69
CA ILE A 202 3.30 -2.40 -10.62
C ILE A 202 2.82 -3.77 -11.14
N LYS A 203 3.30 -4.16 -12.32
CA LYS A 203 2.75 -5.29 -13.06
C LYS A 203 2.90 -6.61 -12.30
N GLY A 204 3.99 -6.79 -11.55
CA GLY A 204 4.24 -7.97 -10.74
C GLY A 204 3.31 -8.15 -9.53
N SER A 205 2.43 -7.18 -9.24
CA SER A 205 1.37 -7.35 -8.24
C SER A 205 0.05 -7.56 -8.97
N PRO A 206 -0.44 -8.80 -9.13
CA PRO A 206 -1.66 -9.07 -9.87
C PRO A 206 -2.86 -8.36 -9.22
N THR A 207 -3.64 -7.69 -10.05
CA THR A 207 -4.86 -7.01 -9.66
C THR A 207 -6.01 -7.65 -10.41
N ARG A 208 -7.06 -8.10 -9.72
CA ARG A 208 -8.15 -8.85 -10.36
C ARG A 208 -9.50 -8.43 -9.81
N GLU A 209 -10.55 -8.81 -10.53
CA GLU A 209 -11.89 -8.91 -9.96
C GLU A 209 -11.97 -10.12 -9.04
N VAL A 210 -12.80 -10.00 -8.00
CA VAL A 210 -13.14 -11.09 -7.07
C VAL A 210 -14.65 -11.28 -7.15
N TYR A 211 -15.06 -12.47 -7.56
CA TYR A 211 -16.45 -12.85 -7.70
C TYR A 211 -16.89 -13.66 -6.48
N LEU A 212 -18.01 -13.26 -5.91
CA LEU A 212 -18.66 -13.90 -4.78
C LEU A 212 -20.02 -14.43 -5.29
N ASP A 213 -20.11 -15.75 -5.48
CA ASP A 213 -21.33 -16.43 -5.93
C ASP A 213 -21.79 -17.41 -4.85
N ASN A 214 -22.74 -16.98 -4.03
CA ASN A 214 -23.24 -17.74 -2.89
C ASN A 214 -22.14 -18.22 -1.93
N VAL A 215 -21.13 -17.38 -1.68
CA VAL A 215 -20.04 -17.71 -0.75
C VAL A 215 -20.57 -17.74 0.67
N ARG A 216 -20.53 -18.95 1.28
CA ARG A 216 -20.97 -19.14 2.66
C ARG A 216 -19.85 -18.84 3.64
N VAL A 217 -20.12 -17.89 4.54
CA VAL A 217 -19.17 -17.46 5.57
C VAL A 217 -19.79 -17.71 6.94
N PRO A 218 -19.16 -18.52 7.81
CA PRO A 218 -19.60 -18.71 9.19
C PRO A 218 -19.66 -17.39 9.95
N ALA A 219 -20.55 -17.29 10.94
CA ALA A 219 -20.72 -16.05 11.73
C ALA A 219 -19.45 -15.63 12.47
N ASP A 220 -18.63 -16.57 12.89
CA ASP A 220 -17.37 -16.35 13.57
C ASP A 220 -16.27 -15.70 12.68
N ARG A 221 -16.51 -15.59 11.36
CA ARG A 221 -15.61 -14.88 10.44
C ARG A 221 -16.02 -13.44 10.16
N MET A 222 -17.04 -12.91 10.82
CA MET A 222 -17.36 -11.48 10.75
C MET A 222 -16.41 -10.68 11.61
N ILE A 223 -15.90 -9.57 11.06
CA ILE A 223 -14.97 -8.66 11.73
C ILE A 223 -15.77 -7.54 12.40
N GLY A 224 -15.74 -7.50 13.73
CA GLY A 224 -16.51 -6.54 14.53
C GLY A 224 -18.00 -6.86 14.54
N GLU A 225 -18.80 -5.86 14.90
CA GLU A 225 -20.26 -5.99 14.98
C GLU A 225 -20.94 -5.73 13.62
N PRO A 226 -22.14 -6.28 13.39
CA PRO A 226 -22.93 -5.98 12.20
C PRO A 226 -23.08 -4.45 12.00
N GLY A 227 -22.87 -3.98 10.77
CA GLY A 227 -23.01 -2.57 10.42
C GLY A 227 -21.81 -1.68 10.75
N THR A 228 -20.76 -2.19 11.40
CA THR A 228 -19.56 -1.40 11.74
C THR A 228 -18.46 -1.44 10.68
N GLY A 229 -18.66 -2.22 9.61
CA GLY A 229 -17.65 -2.48 8.60
C GLY A 229 -17.17 -1.23 7.86
N PHE A 230 -18.06 -0.28 7.54
CA PHE A 230 -17.66 0.94 6.86
C PHE A 230 -16.75 1.83 7.73
N GLN A 231 -17.06 1.95 9.02
CA GLN A 231 -16.19 2.65 9.96
C GLN A 231 -14.83 1.97 10.07
N THR A 232 -14.82 0.63 10.17
CA THR A 232 -13.59 -0.16 10.19
C THR A 232 -12.78 0.05 8.91
N ALA A 233 -13.45 0.09 7.73
CA ALA A 233 -12.79 0.36 6.46
C ALA A 233 -12.11 1.75 6.44
N MET A 234 -12.78 2.79 6.90
CA MET A 234 -12.23 4.15 6.93
C MET A 234 -11.05 4.27 7.90
N ARG A 235 -11.17 3.69 9.09
CA ARG A 235 -10.06 3.62 10.06
C ARG A 235 -8.87 2.83 9.50
N THR A 236 -9.11 1.73 8.82
CA THR A 236 -8.05 0.98 8.12
C THR A 236 -7.30 1.87 7.14
N LEU A 237 -8.03 2.62 6.29
CA LEU A 237 -7.42 3.51 5.30
C LEU A 237 -6.63 4.65 5.96
N ASP A 238 -7.04 5.17 7.13
CA ASP A 238 -6.27 6.19 7.83
C ASP A 238 -4.87 5.67 8.24
N HIS A 239 -4.77 4.41 8.68
CA HIS A 239 -3.49 3.76 8.98
C HIS A 239 -2.68 3.39 7.73
N THR A 240 -3.34 2.97 6.64
CA THR A 240 -2.64 2.41 5.47
C THR A 240 -2.31 3.46 4.39
N ARG A 241 -2.97 4.62 4.36
CA ARG A 241 -2.50 5.77 3.55
C ARG A 241 -1.06 6.14 3.85
N VAL A 242 -0.62 5.96 5.08
CA VAL A 242 0.77 6.20 5.50
C VAL A 242 1.73 5.22 4.83
N THR A 243 1.34 3.96 4.64
CA THR A 243 2.15 2.96 3.93
C THR A 243 2.24 3.24 2.42
N ILE A 244 1.17 3.78 1.82
CA ILE A 244 1.22 4.24 0.42
C ILE A 244 2.12 5.46 0.26
N ALA A 245 2.13 6.37 1.24
CA ALA A 245 3.09 7.48 1.27
C ALA A 245 4.54 6.96 1.32
N ALA A 246 4.82 5.97 2.17
CA ALA A 246 6.13 5.32 2.26
C ALA A 246 6.54 4.65 0.94
N GLN A 247 5.63 3.94 0.29
CA GLN A 247 5.86 3.37 -1.03
C GLN A 247 6.22 4.44 -2.07
N ALA A 248 5.47 5.54 -2.11
CA ALA A 248 5.72 6.64 -3.02
C ALA A 248 7.09 7.30 -2.76
N VAL A 249 7.47 7.49 -1.49
CA VAL A 249 8.81 7.98 -1.10
C VAL A 249 9.90 7.03 -1.59
N GLY A 250 9.70 5.71 -1.42
CA GLY A 250 10.66 4.70 -1.89
C GLY A 250 10.87 4.74 -3.40
N ILE A 251 9.78 4.80 -4.18
CA ILE A 251 9.84 4.92 -5.65
C ILE A 251 10.60 6.20 -6.06
N ALA A 252 10.28 7.33 -5.43
CA ALA A 252 10.93 8.61 -5.69
C ALA A 252 12.43 8.58 -5.35
N GLN A 253 12.79 7.98 -4.21
CA GLN A 253 14.17 7.81 -3.80
C GLN A 253 14.95 6.94 -4.79
N GLY A 254 14.40 5.80 -5.21
CA GLY A 254 15.03 4.94 -6.20
C GLY A 254 15.30 5.67 -7.53
N ALA A 255 14.33 6.44 -8.01
CA ALA A 255 14.49 7.23 -9.22
C ALA A 255 15.56 8.33 -9.08
N LEU A 256 15.61 9.00 -7.93
CA LEU A 256 16.64 10.00 -7.62
C LEU A 256 18.03 9.35 -7.57
N ASP A 257 18.18 8.19 -6.93
CA ASP A 257 19.46 7.50 -6.83
C ASP A 257 20.01 7.15 -8.23
N HIS A 258 19.16 6.64 -9.13
CA HIS A 258 19.55 6.37 -10.51
C HIS A 258 19.90 7.64 -11.31
N ALA A 259 19.13 8.71 -11.11
CA ALA A 259 19.41 9.99 -11.76
C ALA A 259 20.75 10.58 -11.31
N LEU A 260 21.06 10.50 -10.01
CA LEU A 260 22.32 10.97 -9.45
C LEU A 260 23.52 10.18 -9.97
N ALA A 261 23.44 8.85 -9.97
CA ALA A 261 24.50 7.99 -10.48
C ALA A 261 24.76 8.25 -11.97
N TYR A 262 23.71 8.26 -12.78
CA TYR A 262 23.83 8.53 -14.20
C TYR A 262 24.41 9.93 -14.47
N ALA A 263 23.98 10.96 -13.75
CA ALA A 263 24.49 12.32 -13.93
C ALA A 263 25.99 12.46 -13.65
N GLN A 264 26.53 11.64 -12.75
CA GLN A 264 27.97 11.62 -12.43
C GLN A 264 28.80 10.92 -13.51
N GLU A 265 28.28 9.86 -14.12
CA GLU A 265 28.98 9.03 -15.10
C GLU A 265 28.83 9.55 -16.52
N ARG A 266 27.68 10.11 -16.89
CA ARG A 266 27.41 10.61 -18.23
C ARG A 266 28.17 11.87 -18.53
N GLU A 267 28.91 11.88 -19.63
CA GLU A 267 29.63 13.05 -20.13
C GLU A 267 28.99 13.61 -21.40
N GLN A 268 28.87 14.94 -21.46
CA GLN A 268 28.54 15.71 -22.65
C GLN A 268 29.28 17.07 -22.60
N PHE A 269 29.60 17.60 -23.76
CA PHE A 269 30.37 18.83 -23.88
C PHE A 269 31.72 18.77 -23.12
N GLY A 270 32.35 17.58 -23.11
CA GLY A 270 33.67 17.32 -22.51
C GLY A 270 33.72 17.25 -21.00
N ARG A 271 32.59 17.11 -20.32
CA ARG A 271 32.49 16.99 -18.85
C ARG A 271 31.27 16.23 -18.41
N SER A 272 31.26 15.74 -17.16
CA SER A 272 30.09 15.11 -16.54
C SER A 272 28.90 16.07 -16.57
N ILE A 273 27.71 15.52 -16.88
CA ILE A 273 26.47 16.31 -16.91
C ILE A 273 26.09 16.84 -15.53
N SER A 274 26.55 16.22 -14.44
CA SER A 274 26.37 16.72 -13.06
C SER A 274 27.05 18.08 -12.82
N SER A 275 27.97 18.48 -13.67
CA SER A 275 28.65 19.79 -13.58
C SER A 275 27.82 20.96 -14.14
N PHE A 276 26.71 20.71 -14.82
CA PHE A 276 25.86 21.78 -15.35
C PHE A 276 24.90 22.31 -14.29
N GLN A 277 24.94 23.62 -14.04
CA GLN A 277 24.18 24.26 -12.96
C GLN A 277 22.66 24.02 -13.07
N GLY A 278 22.09 24.03 -14.30
CA GLY A 278 20.68 23.76 -14.51
C GLY A 278 20.27 22.35 -14.07
N LEU A 279 21.14 21.36 -14.28
CA LEU A 279 20.92 19.98 -13.82
C LEU A 279 21.10 19.87 -12.30
N GLN A 280 22.07 20.58 -11.72
CA GLN A 280 22.25 20.62 -10.25
C GLN A 280 21.01 21.17 -9.54
N PHE A 281 20.36 22.19 -10.10
CA PHE A 281 19.11 22.73 -9.52
C PHE A 281 17.99 21.70 -9.57
N LEU A 282 17.84 20.99 -10.68
CA LEU A 282 16.82 19.93 -10.82
C LEU A 282 17.05 18.80 -9.80
N LEU A 283 18.28 18.30 -9.70
CA LEU A 283 18.65 17.25 -8.73
C LEU A 283 18.46 17.70 -7.28
N ALA A 284 18.77 18.96 -6.97
CA ALA A 284 18.53 19.52 -5.63
C ALA A 284 17.04 19.60 -5.30
N ASP A 285 16.21 20.05 -6.25
CA ASP A 285 14.75 20.10 -6.10
C ASP A 285 14.15 18.70 -5.91
N MET A 286 14.63 17.72 -6.66
CA MET A 286 14.21 16.31 -6.49
C MET A 286 14.54 15.83 -5.07
N GLY A 287 15.80 16.03 -4.62
CA GLY A 287 16.23 15.62 -3.27
C GLY A 287 15.44 16.30 -2.15
N MET A 288 15.23 17.61 -2.25
CA MET A 288 14.43 18.39 -1.29
C MET A 288 12.99 17.86 -1.18
N LYS A 289 12.35 17.59 -2.30
CA LYS A 289 10.96 17.09 -2.33
C LYS A 289 10.85 15.68 -1.76
N VAL A 290 11.80 14.78 -2.09
CA VAL A 290 11.83 13.42 -1.53
C VAL A 290 11.98 13.48 -0.02
N GLU A 291 12.89 14.30 0.50
CA GLU A 291 13.08 14.41 1.94
C GLU A 291 11.87 15.05 2.65
N ALA A 292 11.25 16.07 2.08
CA ALA A 292 10.03 16.65 2.63
C ALA A 292 8.87 15.63 2.68
N ALA A 293 8.72 14.82 1.62
CA ALA A 293 7.73 13.75 1.59
C ALA A 293 7.99 12.67 2.64
N ARG A 294 9.26 12.28 2.82
CA ARG A 294 9.68 11.32 3.86
C ARG A 294 9.36 11.81 5.25
N GLN A 295 9.71 13.05 5.57
CA GLN A 295 9.48 13.62 6.91
C GLN A 295 7.98 13.70 7.22
N LEU A 296 7.14 14.09 6.25
CA LEU A 296 5.69 14.10 6.43
C LEU A 296 5.12 12.69 6.61
N THR A 297 5.64 11.71 5.85
CA THR A 297 5.26 10.29 5.99
C THR A 297 5.61 9.75 7.38
N TYR A 298 6.81 10.03 7.88
CA TYR A 298 7.25 9.56 9.20
C TYR A 298 6.50 10.24 10.34
N ALA A 299 6.15 11.52 10.17
CA ALA A 299 5.28 12.22 11.11
C ALA A 299 3.87 11.61 11.16
N ALA A 300 3.33 11.18 10.01
CA ALA A 300 2.05 10.46 9.95
C ALA A 300 2.16 9.04 10.54
N ALA A 301 3.28 8.34 10.33
CA ALA A 301 3.52 7.02 10.93
C ALA A 301 3.54 7.08 12.46
N GLY A 302 4.22 8.07 13.06
CA GLY A 302 4.19 8.26 14.51
C GLY A 302 2.79 8.54 15.06
N ARG A 303 1.93 9.24 14.30
CA ARG A 303 0.52 9.44 14.68
C ARG A 303 -0.29 8.15 14.59
N SER A 304 -0.05 7.38 13.53
CA SER A 304 -0.69 6.07 13.36
C SER A 304 -0.38 5.13 14.53
N GLU A 305 0.86 5.16 15.01
CA GLU A 305 1.30 4.34 16.14
C GLU A 305 0.62 4.74 17.45
N ARG A 306 0.53 6.03 17.72
CA ARG A 306 -0.09 6.55 18.96
C ARG A 306 -1.63 6.57 18.90
N GLY A 307 -2.24 6.43 17.73
CA GLY A 307 -3.68 6.60 17.53
C GLY A 307 -4.14 8.06 17.71
N ASP A 308 -3.32 9.03 17.28
CA ASP A 308 -3.61 10.46 17.43
C ASP A 308 -4.89 10.85 16.65
N ASP A 309 -5.67 11.76 17.19
CA ASP A 309 -6.96 12.22 16.61
C ASP A 309 -6.80 12.90 15.23
N ASP A 310 -5.61 13.45 14.94
CA ASP A 310 -5.28 14.12 13.69
C ASP A 310 -4.70 13.18 12.61
N LEU A 311 -4.66 11.86 12.88
CA LEU A 311 -4.14 10.86 11.94
C LEU A 311 -4.83 10.95 10.57
N THR A 312 -6.15 11.14 10.54
CA THR A 312 -6.91 11.25 9.28
C THR A 312 -6.39 12.37 8.39
N PHE A 313 -6.05 13.54 8.97
CA PHE A 313 -5.45 14.65 8.22
C PHE A 313 -4.04 14.33 7.76
N PHE A 314 -3.17 13.89 8.68
CA PHE A 314 -1.76 13.66 8.37
C PHE A 314 -1.54 12.46 7.44
N GLY A 315 -2.34 11.40 7.56
CA GLY A 315 -2.32 10.26 6.64
C GLY A 315 -2.70 10.67 5.21
N ALA A 316 -3.77 11.48 5.08
CA ALA A 316 -4.19 12.02 3.78
C ALA A 316 -3.14 12.99 3.19
N ALA A 317 -2.55 13.86 4.02
CA ALA A 317 -1.53 14.82 3.60
C ALA A 317 -0.25 14.11 3.14
N ALA A 318 0.24 13.14 3.92
CA ALA A 318 1.41 12.36 3.59
C ALA A 318 1.24 11.61 2.27
N LYS A 319 0.11 10.89 2.10
CA LYS A 319 -0.19 10.15 0.89
C LYS A 319 -0.28 11.06 -0.34
N CYS A 320 -1.00 12.17 -0.23
CA CYS A 320 -1.18 13.12 -1.32
C CYS A 320 0.15 13.75 -1.74
N PHE A 321 0.92 14.27 -0.77
CA PHE A 321 2.18 14.95 -1.05
C PHE A 321 3.25 13.98 -1.57
N ALA A 322 3.42 12.80 -0.94
CA ALA A 322 4.42 11.83 -1.36
C ALA A 322 4.14 11.28 -2.76
N SER A 323 2.89 10.99 -3.10
CA SER A 323 2.54 10.46 -4.42
C SER A 323 2.64 11.52 -5.53
N ASP A 324 2.31 12.79 -5.27
CA ASP A 324 2.54 13.88 -6.22
C ASP A 324 4.05 14.11 -6.41
N THR A 325 4.84 14.04 -5.34
CA THR A 325 6.31 14.10 -5.37
C THR A 325 6.90 12.93 -6.17
N ALA A 326 6.43 11.70 -5.94
CA ALA A 326 6.93 10.53 -6.66
C ALA A 326 6.71 10.65 -8.17
N MET A 327 5.53 11.09 -8.57
CA MET A 327 5.24 11.30 -9.99
C MET A 327 6.15 12.37 -10.62
N GLN A 328 6.40 13.47 -9.90
CA GLN A 328 7.30 14.52 -10.39
C GLN A 328 8.75 14.04 -10.46
N VAL A 329 9.28 13.48 -9.38
CA VAL A 329 10.69 13.04 -9.28
C VAL A 329 10.99 11.93 -10.29
N THR A 330 10.10 10.98 -10.49
CA THR A 330 10.30 9.92 -11.49
C THR A 330 10.27 10.46 -12.92
N THR A 331 9.43 11.45 -13.21
CA THR A 331 9.40 12.16 -14.50
C THR A 331 10.70 12.93 -14.72
N ASP A 332 11.17 13.64 -13.71
CA ASP A 332 12.42 14.39 -13.75
C ASP A 332 13.64 13.46 -13.91
N ALA A 333 13.61 12.26 -13.28
CA ALA A 333 14.66 11.25 -13.45
C ALA A 333 14.75 10.77 -14.91
N VAL A 334 13.60 10.49 -15.56
CA VAL A 334 13.58 10.19 -17.00
C VAL A 334 14.20 11.32 -17.81
N GLN A 335 13.89 12.58 -17.48
CA GLN A 335 14.44 13.75 -18.14
C GLN A 335 15.96 13.88 -17.94
N VAL A 336 16.48 13.59 -16.73
CA VAL A 336 17.92 13.60 -16.42
C VAL A 336 18.67 12.58 -17.29
N LEU A 337 18.12 11.39 -17.50
CA LEU A 337 18.72 10.36 -18.33
C LEU A 337 18.53 10.63 -19.85
N GLY A 338 17.65 11.55 -20.22
CA GLY A 338 17.36 11.89 -21.61
C GLY A 338 16.83 10.68 -22.40
N GLY A 339 17.37 10.45 -23.61
CA GLY A 339 16.95 9.31 -24.45
C GLY A 339 17.10 7.95 -23.76
N TYR A 340 18.11 7.75 -22.96
CA TYR A 340 18.30 6.52 -22.18
C TYR A 340 17.24 6.32 -21.08
N GLY A 341 16.72 7.40 -20.49
CA GLY A 341 15.61 7.33 -19.52
C GLY A 341 14.29 6.91 -20.15
N TYR A 342 14.16 7.01 -21.47
CA TYR A 342 12.95 6.63 -22.23
C TYR A 342 12.98 5.18 -22.71
N THR A 343 14.10 4.47 -22.52
CA THR A 343 14.26 3.05 -22.87
C THR A 343 14.17 2.17 -21.64
N ARG A 344 13.95 0.87 -21.84
CA ARG A 344 13.85 -0.12 -20.76
C ARG A 344 15.21 -0.57 -20.21
N ASP A 345 16.31 -0.05 -20.74
CA ASP A 345 17.67 -0.37 -20.29
C ASP A 345 17.96 0.23 -18.90
N TYR A 346 17.23 1.29 -18.54
CA TYR A 346 17.28 1.94 -17.24
C TYR A 346 15.93 1.85 -16.51
N PRO A 347 15.95 1.74 -15.18
CA PRO A 347 14.71 1.48 -14.42
C PRO A 347 13.78 2.70 -14.24
N VAL A 348 14.24 3.92 -14.58
CA VAL A 348 13.49 5.15 -14.29
C VAL A 348 12.15 5.24 -15.04
N GLU A 349 12.05 4.69 -16.25
CA GLU A 349 10.79 4.63 -17.00
C GLU A 349 9.76 3.74 -16.28
N ARG A 350 10.20 2.58 -15.73
CA ARG A 350 9.36 1.70 -14.92
C ARG A 350 8.91 2.40 -13.66
N MET A 351 9.83 3.07 -12.95
CA MET A 351 9.52 3.80 -11.73
C MET A 351 8.49 4.91 -11.98
N MET A 352 8.55 5.59 -13.14
CA MET A 352 7.54 6.59 -13.52
C MET A 352 6.16 5.95 -13.75
N ARG A 353 6.10 4.78 -14.41
CA ARG A 353 4.84 4.04 -14.61
C ARG A 353 4.28 3.55 -13.26
N ASP A 354 5.14 3.06 -12.40
CA ASP A 354 4.79 2.55 -11.08
C ASP A 354 4.30 3.67 -10.15
N ALA A 355 4.95 4.84 -10.16
CA ALA A 355 4.58 5.97 -9.32
C ALA A 355 3.13 6.43 -9.55
N LYS A 356 2.62 6.33 -10.78
CA LYS A 356 1.29 6.84 -11.11
C LYS A 356 0.16 6.26 -10.27
N ILE A 357 0.21 4.98 -9.92
CA ILE A 357 -0.85 4.34 -9.15
C ILE A 357 -0.98 4.92 -7.74
N THR A 358 0.13 5.40 -7.16
CA THR A 358 0.13 5.96 -5.79
C THR A 358 -0.74 7.21 -5.66
N GLN A 359 -1.02 7.91 -6.77
CA GLN A 359 -1.99 9.02 -6.82
C GLN A 359 -3.45 8.57 -6.90
N ILE A 360 -3.71 7.28 -7.16
CA ILE A 360 -5.04 6.76 -7.51
C ILE A 360 -5.61 5.88 -6.40
N TYR A 361 -4.92 4.81 -6.01
CA TYR A 361 -5.47 3.84 -5.06
C TYR A 361 -5.43 4.34 -3.61
N GLU A 362 -6.14 3.63 -2.73
CA GLU A 362 -6.41 4.01 -1.33
C GLU A 362 -6.98 5.43 -1.18
N GLY A 363 -7.83 5.80 -2.15
CA GLY A 363 -8.40 7.12 -2.31
C GLY A 363 -7.53 8.03 -3.18
N THR A 364 -8.11 8.52 -4.29
CA THR A 364 -7.39 9.42 -5.20
C THR A 364 -6.87 10.66 -4.47
N ASN A 365 -5.86 11.33 -5.03
CA ASN A 365 -5.33 12.57 -4.43
C ASN A 365 -6.39 13.69 -4.34
N GLN A 366 -7.44 13.64 -5.18
CA GLN A 366 -8.62 14.50 -5.05
C GLN A 366 -9.43 14.16 -3.79
N VAL A 367 -9.64 12.85 -3.53
CA VAL A 367 -10.30 12.40 -2.29
C VAL A 367 -9.47 12.79 -1.06
N GLN A 368 -8.12 12.65 -1.10
CA GLN A 368 -7.26 13.08 0.00
C GLN A 368 -7.43 14.58 0.30
N ARG A 369 -7.54 15.43 -0.74
CA ARG A 369 -7.76 16.87 -0.59
C ARG A 369 -9.14 17.17 0.04
N ILE A 370 -10.17 16.40 -0.31
CA ILE A 370 -11.49 16.50 0.33
C ILE A 370 -11.40 16.12 1.82
N VAL A 371 -10.69 15.03 2.14
CA VAL A 371 -10.48 14.58 3.53
C VAL A 371 -9.76 15.64 4.34
N MET A 372 -8.65 16.18 3.83
CA MET A 372 -7.90 17.25 4.50
C MET A 372 -8.76 18.52 4.73
N ALA A 373 -9.48 18.94 3.69
CA ALA A 373 -10.33 20.14 3.77
C ALA A 373 -11.44 19.98 4.83
N ARG A 374 -12.06 18.80 4.91
CA ARG A 374 -13.06 18.50 5.94
C ARG A 374 -12.49 18.58 7.35
N GLN A 375 -11.30 18.04 7.58
CA GLN A 375 -10.63 18.10 8.89
C GLN A 375 -10.29 19.54 9.29
N LEU A 376 -9.74 20.34 8.38
CA LEU A 376 -9.41 21.75 8.62
C LEU A 376 -10.66 22.58 8.96
N LEU A 377 -11.75 22.38 8.20
CA LEU A 377 -13.00 23.12 8.41
C LEU A 377 -13.69 22.70 9.72
N ALA A 378 -13.66 21.43 10.09
CA ALA A 378 -14.18 20.96 11.38
C ALA A 378 -13.40 21.55 12.56
N GLY A 379 -12.06 21.65 12.46
CA GLY A 379 -11.22 22.27 13.47
C GLY A 379 -11.49 23.76 13.69
N ILE A 380 -11.86 24.51 12.65
CA ILE A 380 -12.26 25.92 12.74
C ILE A 380 -13.60 26.08 13.49
N GLN A 381 -14.55 25.16 13.27
CA GLN A 381 -15.86 25.20 13.94
C GLN A 381 -15.79 24.80 15.42
N ALA A 382 -14.77 24.07 15.84
CA ALA A 382 -14.57 23.65 17.23
C ALA A 382 -13.80 24.66 18.10
N GLN A 383 -13.29 25.75 17.51
CA GLN A 383 -12.68 26.85 18.29
C GLN A 383 -13.79 27.80 18.75
N PRO A 384 -13.94 28.05 20.08
CA PRO A 384 -14.99 28.91 20.64
C PRO A 384 -14.82 30.38 20.24
#